data_8cd6ccfaa635529bfbc0b416efc509e1
#
_entry.id   8cd6ccfaa635529bfbc0b416efc509e1
#
_cell.length_a   1.000
_cell.length_b   1.000
_cell.length_c   1.000
_cell.angle_alpha   90.00
_cell.angle_beta   90.00
_cell.angle_gamma   90.00
#
_symmetry.space_group_name_H-M   'P 1'
#
loop_
_entity.id
_entity.type
_entity.pdbx_description
1 polymer ?
#
loop_
_entity_poly.entity_id
_entity_poly.type
_entity_poly.pdbx_seq_one_letter_code
_entity_poly.pdbx_strand_id
1 'polypeptide(L)'
;MKLLVVRYGRQLGKDDPEQARGFLAAAEQIAGLPGLLWKLWGYDDSEHVAESVYLFDTDEHARAWGDGPMKSSLGSHPGISNIEVRYYDVDERLSAVTRAPLAFTART
;
A
#
# COMPACT_ATOMS: atom_id res chain seq x y z
N MET A 1 14.73 -6.29 -1.01
CA MET A 1 13.44 -5.63 -0.67
C MET A 1 12.83 -4.99 -1.89
N LYS A 2 11.52 -4.89 -1.91
CA LYS A 2 10.78 -4.35 -3.04
C LYS A 2 9.74 -3.35 -2.57
N LEU A 3 9.73 -2.17 -3.19
CA LEU A 3 8.62 -1.24 -3.02
C LEU A 3 7.51 -1.58 -4.02
N LEU A 4 6.30 -1.55 -3.55
CA LEU A 4 5.10 -1.60 -4.38
C LEU A 4 4.38 -0.27 -4.21
N VAL A 5 4.23 0.47 -5.30
CA VAL A 5 3.54 1.76 -5.28
C VAL A 5 2.24 1.62 -6.06
N VAL A 6 1.14 1.97 -5.43
CA VAL A 6 -0.20 1.88 -6.02
C VAL A 6 -0.84 3.26 -6.02
N ARG A 7 -1.14 3.77 -7.21
CA ARG A 7 -1.82 5.06 -7.38
C ARG A 7 -3.20 4.81 -7.96
N TYR A 8 -4.19 5.51 -7.47
CA TYR A 8 -5.57 5.33 -7.95
C TYR A 8 -6.40 6.59 -7.76
N GLY A 9 -7.45 6.70 -8.59
CA GLY A 9 -8.46 7.75 -8.44
C GLY A 9 -9.39 7.41 -7.29
N ARG A 10 -9.81 8.43 -6.54
CA ARG A 10 -10.64 8.24 -5.37
C ARG A 10 -11.67 9.35 -5.28
N GLN A 11 -12.94 9.01 -5.55
CA GLN A 11 -14.04 9.98 -5.52
C GLN A 11 -14.44 10.37 -4.10
N LEU A 12 -14.38 9.42 -3.17
CA LEU A 12 -14.75 9.67 -1.78
C LEU A 12 -13.52 10.16 -1.02
N GLY A 13 -13.69 11.19 -0.19
CA GLY A 13 -12.62 11.73 0.61
C GLY A 13 -12.23 10.81 1.77
N LYS A 14 -11.09 11.08 2.38
CA LYS A 14 -10.61 10.28 3.51
C LYS A 14 -11.55 10.26 4.70
N ASP A 15 -12.43 11.25 4.81
CA ASP A 15 -13.38 11.38 5.93
C ASP A 15 -14.72 10.69 5.65
N ASP A 16 -14.90 10.06 4.49
CA ASP A 16 -16.12 9.29 4.22
C ASP A 16 -16.21 8.11 5.19
N PRO A 17 -17.27 8.01 6.01
CA PRO A 17 -17.31 7.01 7.08
C PRO A 17 -17.33 5.57 6.59
N GLU A 18 -18.04 5.30 5.50
CA GLU A 18 -18.11 3.93 4.95
C GLU A 18 -16.77 3.50 4.37
N GLN A 19 -16.13 4.38 3.63
CA GLN A 19 -14.83 4.08 3.06
C GLN A 19 -13.76 3.93 4.14
N ALA A 20 -13.83 4.76 5.18
CA ALA A 20 -12.91 4.65 6.31
C ALA A 20 -13.03 3.28 6.99
N ARG A 21 -14.25 2.78 7.19
CA ARG A 21 -14.46 1.44 7.76
C ARG A 21 -13.94 0.35 6.83
N GLY A 22 -14.23 0.45 5.55
CA GLY A 22 -13.77 -0.53 4.56
C GLY A 22 -12.25 -0.58 4.46
N PHE A 23 -11.61 0.58 4.46
CA PHE A 23 -10.15 0.65 4.41
C PHE A 23 -9.50 0.19 5.72
N LEU A 24 -10.13 0.42 6.86
CA LEU A 24 -9.62 -0.12 8.11
C LEU A 24 -9.64 -1.66 8.09
N ALA A 25 -10.73 -2.24 7.63
CA ALA A 25 -10.81 -3.70 7.48
C ALA A 25 -9.76 -4.22 6.50
N ALA A 26 -9.55 -3.51 5.39
CA ALA A 26 -8.50 -3.86 4.43
C ALA A 26 -7.11 -3.75 5.07
N ALA A 27 -6.87 -2.72 5.87
CA ALA A 27 -5.59 -2.52 6.55
C ALA A 27 -5.28 -3.68 7.50
N GLU A 28 -6.28 -4.16 8.24
CA GLU A 28 -6.11 -5.31 9.13
C GLU A 28 -5.73 -6.57 8.34
N GLN A 29 -6.34 -6.77 7.21
CA GLN A 29 -6.05 -7.88 6.30
C GLN A 29 -4.64 -7.76 5.70
N ILE A 30 -4.30 -6.55 5.22
CA ILE A 30 -3.01 -6.25 4.62
C ILE A 30 -1.88 -6.45 5.63
N ALA A 31 -2.11 -6.10 6.89
CA ALA A 31 -1.10 -6.27 7.93
C ALA A 31 -0.64 -7.72 8.10
N GLY A 32 -1.45 -8.69 7.67
CA GLY A 32 -1.11 -10.11 7.73
C GLY A 32 -0.48 -10.67 6.45
N LEU A 33 -0.21 -9.83 5.45
CA LEU A 33 0.37 -10.32 4.18
C LEU A 33 1.79 -10.86 4.39
N PRO A 34 2.12 -12.01 3.78
CA PRO A 34 3.48 -12.52 3.83
C PRO A 34 4.50 -11.52 3.32
N GLY A 35 5.55 -11.29 4.08
CA GLY A 35 6.66 -10.44 3.68
C GLY A 35 6.42 -8.94 3.77
N LEU A 36 5.24 -8.51 4.17
CA LEU A 36 4.97 -7.07 4.32
C LEU A 36 5.71 -6.52 5.54
N LEU A 37 6.52 -5.49 5.32
CA LEU A 37 7.21 -4.78 6.40
C LEU A 37 6.36 -3.60 6.90
N TRP A 38 5.83 -2.81 5.98
CA TRP A 38 4.91 -1.73 6.30
C TRP A 38 4.19 -1.24 5.05
N LYS A 39 3.13 -0.48 5.25
CA LYS A 39 2.41 0.24 4.20
C LYS A 39 2.10 1.64 4.68
N LEU A 40 2.26 2.61 3.80
CA LEU A 40 1.82 3.99 4.00
C LEU A 40 0.64 4.28 3.09
N TRP A 41 -0.34 4.99 3.63
CA TRP A 41 -1.56 5.38 2.91
C TRP A 41 -1.52 6.90 2.72
N GLY A 42 -1.46 7.35 1.47
CA GLY A 42 -1.42 8.77 1.16
C GLY A 42 -2.65 9.22 0.41
N TYR A 43 -3.08 10.43 0.64
CA TYR A 43 -4.26 11.01 -0.01
C TYR A 43 -3.99 12.42 -0.48
N ASP A 44 -4.60 12.77 -1.61
CA ASP A 44 -4.77 14.13 -2.03
C ASP A 44 -6.24 14.30 -2.40
N ASP A 45 -7.06 14.69 -1.43
CA ASP A 45 -8.51 14.77 -1.63
C ASP A 45 -8.88 15.88 -2.62
N SER A 46 -8.08 16.94 -2.72
CA SER A 46 -8.34 18.01 -3.69
C SER A 46 -8.20 17.55 -5.13
N GLU A 47 -7.31 16.60 -5.39
CA GLU A 47 -7.10 16.04 -6.74
C GLU A 47 -7.83 14.72 -6.95
N HIS A 48 -8.52 14.23 -5.94
CA HIS A 48 -9.24 12.94 -5.98
C HIS A 48 -8.32 11.78 -6.33
N VAL A 49 -7.13 11.77 -5.75
CA VAL A 49 -6.17 10.68 -5.93
C VAL A 49 -5.66 10.19 -4.58
N ALA A 50 -5.20 8.96 -4.59
CA ALA A 50 -4.53 8.37 -3.45
C ALA A 50 -3.31 7.59 -3.95
N GLU A 51 -2.31 7.47 -3.10
CA GLU A 51 -1.13 6.68 -3.42
C GLU A 51 -0.68 5.94 -2.18
N SER A 52 -0.52 4.65 -2.32
CA SER A 52 -0.05 3.78 -1.24
C SER A 52 1.34 3.28 -1.56
N VAL A 53 2.18 3.19 -0.55
CA VAL A 53 3.54 2.67 -0.69
C VAL A 53 3.68 1.50 0.26
N TYR A 54 4.04 0.34 -0.28
CA TYR A 54 4.28 -0.87 0.49
C TYR A 54 5.76 -1.20 0.45
N LEU A 55 6.32 -1.67 1.54
CA LEU A 55 7.64 -2.28 1.54
C LEU A 55 7.49 -3.76 1.83
N PHE A 56 7.96 -4.58 0.90
CA PHE A 56 8.01 -6.04 1.06
C PHE A 56 9.45 -6.52 1.15
N ASP A 57 9.64 -7.63 1.84
CA ASP A 57 10.96 -8.25 1.99
C ASP A 57 11.53 -8.79 0.67
N THR A 58 10.66 -9.29 -0.22
CA THR A 58 11.08 -9.87 -1.51
C THR A 58 10.18 -9.39 -2.65
N ASP A 59 10.72 -9.50 -3.88
CA ASP A 59 9.95 -9.26 -5.09
C ASP A 59 8.77 -10.23 -5.21
N GLU A 60 8.97 -11.49 -4.87
CA GLU A 60 7.92 -12.50 -4.92
C GLU A 60 6.73 -12.13 -4.04
N HIS A 61 6.96 -11.73 -2.81
CA HIS A 61 5.90 -11.33 -1.89
C HIS A 61 5.18 -10.07 -2.38
N ALA A 62 5.94 -9.10 -2.89
CA ALA A 62 5.33 -7.88 -3.44
C ALA A 62 4.39 -8.20 -4.60
N ARG A 63 4.82 -9.03 -5.53
CA ARG A 63 4.02 -9.40 -6.71
C ARG A 63 2.86 -10.32 -6.38
N ALA A 64 3.02 -11.19 -5.39
CA ALA A 64 1.91 -12.04 -4.94
C ALA A 64 0.70 -11.22 -4.52
N TRP A 65 0.91 -10.03 -4.00
CA TRP A 65 -0.17 -9.10 -3.66
C TRP A 65 -0.50 -8.18 -4.82
N GLY A 66 0.48 -7.51 -5.39
CA GLY A 66 0.26 -6.42 -6.35
C GLY A 66 -0.21 -6.85 -7.73
N ASP A 67 0.08 -8.07 -8.17
CA ASP A 67 -0.23 -8.50 -9.54
C ASP A 67 -1.69 -8.93 -9.76
N GLY A 68 -2.47 -9.11 -8.70
CA GLY A 68 -3.86 -9.52 -8.85
C GLY A 68 -4.71 -9.23 -7.62
N PRO A 69 -4.42 -9.85 -6.47
CA PRO A 69 -5.27 -9.72 -5.28
C PRO A 69 -5.50 -8.29 -4.82
N MET A 70 -4.49 -7.43 -4.90
CA MET A 70 -4.61 -6.02 -4.53
C MET A 70 -5.63 -5.30 -5.41
N LYS A 71 -5.56 -5.52 -6.72
CA LYS A 71 -6.48 -4.86 -7.66
C LYS A 71 -7.91 -5.29 -7.43
N SER A 72 -8.14 -6.57 -7.16
CA SER A 72 -9.47 -7.07 -6.85
C SER A 72 -10.01 -6.48 -5.55
N SER A 73 -9.18 -6.41 -4.53
CA SER A 73 -9.56 -5.85 -3.24
C SER A 73 -9.85 -4.35 -3.34
N LEU A 74 -8.91 -3.60 -3.89
CA LEU A 74 -9.04 -2.14 -4.00
C LEU A 74 -10.20 -1.75 -4.90
N GLY A 75 -10.34 -2.43 -6.04
CA GLY A 75 -11.40 -2.14 -7.01
C GLY A 75 -12.80 -2.46 -6.51
N SER A 76 -12.94 -3.20 -5.41
CA SER A 76 -14.23 -3.48 -4.80
C SER A 76 -14.79 -2.29 -3.99
N HIS A 77 -13.96 -1.32 -3.66
CA HIS A 77 -14.41 -0.14 -2.90
C HIS A 77 -15.06 0.88 -3.83
N PRO A 78 -16.16 1.51 -3.40
CA PRO A 78 -16.84 2.52 -4.21
C PRO A 78 -15.95 3.73 -4.52
N GLY A 79 -16.07 4.23 -5.74
CA GLY A 79 -15.36 5.45 -6.13
C GLY A 79 -13.89 5.28 -6.47
N ILE A 80 -13.39 4.05 -6.52
CA ILE A 80 -12.00 3.77 -6.88
C ILE A 80 -11.91 3.55 -8.39
N SER A 81 -10.91 4.17 -9.03
CA SER A 81 -10.68 4.09 -10.47
C SER A 81 -9.20 4.21 -10.81
N ASN A 82 -8.84 3.86 -12.04
CA ASN A 82 -7.51 4.09 -12.60
C ASN A 82 -6.38 3.58 -11.71
N ILE A 83 -6.44 2.32 -11.32
CA ILE A 83 -5.42 1.71 -10.46
C ILE A 83 -4.15 1.49 -11.27
N GLU A 84 -3.06 2.14 -10.85
CA GLU A 84 -1.73 2.01 -11.45
C GLU A 84 -0.79 1.36 -10.43
N VAL A 85 0.02 0.42 -10.89
CA VAL A 85 0.92 -0.36 -10.05
C VAL A 85 2.35 -0.20 -10.57
N ARG A 86 3.27 0.08 -9.67
CA ARG A 86 4.70 0.15 -9.97
C ARG A 86 5.50 -0.58 -8.91
N TYR A 87 6.59 -1.21 -9.34
CA TYR A 87 7.52 -1.91 -8.45
C TYR A 87 8.89 -1.28 -8.57
N TYR A 88 9.59 -1.12 -7.45
CA TYR A 88 10.94 -0.58 -7.42
C TYR A 88 11.83 -1.41 -6.50
N ASP A 89 13.05 -1.65 -6.93
CA ASP A 89 14.07 -2.21 -6.05
C ASP A 89 14.47 -1.17 -5.02
N VAL A 90 14.77 -1.62 -3.82
CA VAL A 90 15.16 -0.72 -2.73
C VAL A 90 16.69 -0.67 -2.64
N ASP A 91 17.23 0.53 -2.66
CA ASP A 91 18.64 0.74 -2.28
C ASP A 91 18.69 0.74 -0.76
N GLU A 92 18.99 -0.42 -0.18
CA GLU A 92 18.94 -0.60 1.28
C GLU A 92 19.98 0.24 1.98
N ARG A 93 21.16 0.39 1.40
CA ARG A 93 22.24 1.17 1.99
C ARG A 93 21.90 2.65 2.09
N LEU A 94 21.50 3.26 0.99
CA LEU A 94 21.12 4.66 0.97
C LEU A 94 19.88 4.91 1.83
N SER A 95 18.92 4.01 1.74
CA SER A 95 17.66 4.13 2.49
C SER A 95 17.92 4.06 4.00
N ALA A 96 18.84 3.21 4.44
CA ALA A 96 19.20 3.13 5.85
C ALA A 96 19.84 4.43 6.35
N VAL A 97 20.70 5.05 5.54
CA VAL A 97 21.32 6.33 5.88
C VAL A 97 20.26 7.41 6.10
N THR A 98 19.21 7.38 5.31
CA THR A 98 18.10 8.34 5.43
C THR A 98 17.00 7.89 6.39
N ARG A 99 17.27 6.87 7.21
CA ARG A 99 16.42 6.40 8.31
C ARG A 99 15.15 5.68 7.87
N ALA A 100 15.16 5.05 6.71
CA ALA A 100 14.02 4.23 6.32
C ALA A 100 13.93 2.98 7.21
N PRO A 101 12.74 2.60 7.68
CA PRO A 101 12.58 1.38 8.47
C PRO A 101 12.62 0.16 7.56
N LEU A 102 13.77 -0.48 7.48
CA LEU A 102 14.00 -1.61 6.56
C LEU A 102 13.84 -2.97 7.22
N ALA A 103 13.52 -3.03 8.49
CA ALA A 103 13.32 -4.29 9.17
C ALA A 103 12.00 -4.26 9.92
N PHE A 104 11.25 -5.36 9.80
CA PHE A 104 10.10 -5.54 10.67
C PHE A 104 10.59 -5.83 12.07
N THR A 105 10.20 -4.99 13.02
CA THR A 105 10.51 -5.21 14.42
C THR A 105 9.26 -5.77 15.08
N ALA A 106 9.30 -7.04 15.45
CA ALA A 106 8.20 -7.66 16.17
C ALA A 106 8.00 -6.95 17.52
N ARG A 107 6.77 -6.60 17.82
CA ARG A 107 6.41 -6.05 19.11
C ARG A 107 6.17 -7.19 20.08
N THR A 108 6.91 -7.18 21.10
CA THR A 108 6.75 -8.19 22.17
C THR A 108 6.23 -7.54 23.42
#